data_cde2829a46af046fbdf1712b331ac77b
#
_entry.id   cde2829a46af046fbdf1712b331ac77b
#
_cell.length_a   1.000
_cell.length_b   1.000
_cell.length_c   1.000
_cell.angle_alpha   90.00
_cell.angle_beta   90.00
_cell.angle_gamma   90.00
#
_symmetry.space_group_name_H-M   'P 1'
#
loop_
_entity.id
_entity.type
_entity.pdbx_description
1 polymer ?
#
loop_
_entity_poly.entity_id
_entity_poly.type
_entity_poly.pdbx_seq_one_letter_code
_entity_poly.pdbx_strand_id
1 'polypeptide(L)'
;MTATPDANPPHPLLTAAAIAALPEQIFGHPLNENAVRHTRSLAGTTGCLHLGIYLVRVEPGHHSTEYHCHRGEEEFLYILSGRGIATIDDETFEVAAGDFMGFRPDSPAHDMHNPFDEDLVYLMGGYDLDYDVVEYPRQGTRMYRLGDRRTYEPM
;
A
#
# COMPACT_ATOMS: atom_id res chain seq x y z
N MET A 1 30.77 18.02 -8.53
CA MET A 1 31.03 17.22 -7.32
C MET A 1 30.60 15.79 -7.64
N THR A 2 31.58 14.92 -7.83
CA THR A 2 31.34 13.51 -8.15
C THR A 2 30.83 12.81 -6.91
N ALA A 3 29.62 12.26 -7.00
CA ALA A 3 29.10 11.36 -5.98
C ALA A 3 30.08 10.20 -5.81
N THR A 4 30.55 9.98 -4.62
CA THR A 4 31.30 8.80 -4.22
C THR A 4 30.48 7.55 -4.48
N PRO A 5 30.98 6.54 -5.20
CA PRO A 5 30.33 5.25 -5.29
C PRO A 5 30.69 4.48 -4.00
N ASP A 6 29.96 4.74 -2.95
CA ASP A 6 30.12 4.03 -1.70
C ASP A 6 28.75 3.57 -1.21
N ALA A 7 28.39 2.40 -1.68
CA ALA A 7 27.68 1.38 -0.93
C ALA A 7 27.58 0.15 -1.84
N ASN A 8 27.98 -1.00 -1.37
CA ASN A 8 27.61 -2.27 -1.99
C ASN A 8 26.12 -2.22 -2.33
N PRO A 9 25.74 -2.59 -3.56
CA PRO A 9 24.33 -2.61 -3.92
C PRO A 9 23.57 -3.46 -2.88
N PRO A 10 22.30 -3.11 -2.58
CA PRO A 10 21.50 -3.86 -1.62
C PRO A 10 21.51 -5.35 -1.97
N HIS A 11 21.58 -6.21 -0.95
CA HIS A 11 21.51 -7.66 -1.17
C HIS A 11 20.12 -8.03 -1.64
N PRO A 12 19.97 -8.87 -2.70
CA PRO A 12 18.65 -9.22 -3.24
C PRO A 12 17.83 -10.14 -2.33
N LEU A 13 18.44 -10.78 -1.34
CA LEU A 13 17.75 -11.61 -0.36
C LEU A 13 17.52 -10.84 0.94
N LEU A 14 16.26 -10.77 1.36
CA LEU A 14 15.85 -10.44 2.72
C LEU A 14 15.36 -11.71 3.40
N THR A 15 16.05 -12.12 4.44
CA THR A 15 15.59 -13.24 5.29
C THR A 15 14.39 -12.80 6.15
N ALA A 16 13.62 -13.74 6.66
CA ALA A 16 12.53 -13.45 7.60
C ALA A 16 13.02 -12.66 8.82
N ALA A 17 14.20 -12.98 9.35
CA ALA A 17 14.81 -12.25 10.46
C ALA A 17 15.18 -10.81 10.07
N ALA A 18 15.70 -10.60 8.86
CA ALA A 18 16.00 -9.26 8.35
C ALA A 18 14.72 -8.42 8.17
N ILE A 19 13.66 -9.02 7.61
CA ILE A 19 12.35 -8.35 7.47
C ILE A 19 11.79 -7.96 8.83
N ALA A 20 11.85 -8.87 9.82
CA ALA A 20 11.37 -8.59 11.17
C ALA A 20 12.15 -7.44 11.85
N ALA A 21 13.42 -7.27 11.51
CA ALA A 21 14.28 -6.21 12.03
C ALA A 21 14.11 -4.86 11.31
N LEU A 22 13.45 -4.81 10.15
CA LEU A 22 13.17 -3.55 9.46
C LEU A 22 12.26 -2.66 10.33
N PRO A 23 12.56 -1.36 10.43
CA PRO A 23 11.68 -0.44 11.13
C PRO A 23 10.33 -0.33 10.43
N GLU A 24 9.24 -0.34 11.18
CA GLU A 24 7.93 0.01 10.66
C GLU A 24 7.85 1.52 10.43
N GLN A 25 7.35 1.89 9.26
CA GLN A 25 6.95 3.25 8.95
C GLN A 25 5.43 3.36 9.13
N ILE A 26 4.99 4.33 9.92
CA ILE A 26 3.57 4.59 10.14
C ILE A 26 3.10 5.55 9.05
N PHE A 27 2.11 5.13 8.29
CA PHE A 27 1.46 5.93 7.27
C PHE A 27 0.04 6.25 7.70
N GLY A 28 -0.26 7.57 7.86
CA GLY A 28 -1.61 8.10 8.04
C GLY A 28 -2.08 8.76 6.74
N HIS A 29 -3.27 8.40 6.28
CA HIS A 29 -3.79 8.91 5.01
C HIS A 29 -4.29 10.36 5.17
N PRO A 30 -3.90 11.30 4.29
CA PRO A 30 -4.24 12.73 4.46
C PRO A 30 -5.75 13.03 4.34
N LEU A 31 -6.52 12.16 3.70
CA LEU A 31 -7.97 12.32 3.51
C LEU A 31 -8.81 11.46 4.48
N ASN A 32 -8.19 10.66 5.34
CA ASN A 32 -8.89 9.78 6.28
C ASN A 32 -8.02 9.55 7.52
N GLU A 33 -8.32 10.22 8.61
CA GLU A 33 -7.57 10.13 9.87
C GLU A 33 -7.61 8.72 10.49
N ASN A 34 -8.62 7.90 10.15
CA ASN A 34 -8.73 6.51 10.61
C ASN A 34 -8.01 5.51 9.69
N ALA A 35 -7.47 5.95 8.57
CA ALA A 35 -6.65 5.12 7.70
C ALA A 35 -5.18 5.20 8.13
N VAL A 36 -4.80 4.26 8.98
CA VAL A 36 -3.44 4.15 9.54
C VAL A 36 -2.91 2.75 9.31
N ARG A 37 -1.75 2.64 8.71
CA ARG A 37 -1.06 1.37 8.48
C ARG A 37 0.41 1.46 8.82
N HIS A 38 0.98 0.35 9.22
CA HIS A 38 2.40 0.16 9.49
C HIS A 38 3.03 -0.61 8.34
N THR A 39 4.09 -0.09 7.75
CA THR A 39 4.69 -0.65 6.53
C THR A 39 6.17 -0.93 6.70
N ARG A 40 6.64 -2.02 6.07
CA ARG A 40 8.06 -2.30 5.85
C ARG A 40 8.28 -2.45 4.35
N SER A 41 9.15 -1.64 3.78
CA SER A 41 9.50 -1.73 2.35
C SER A 41 10.40 -2.93 2.10
N LEU A 42 9.92 -3.88 1.30
CA LEU A 42 10.71 -5.07 0.93
C LEU A 42 11.47 -4.83 -0.37
N ALA A 43 10.77 -4.47 -1.44
CA ALA A 43 11.37 -4.26 -2.75
C ALA A 43 12.38 -3.11 -2.74
N GLY A 44 12.04 -1.98 -2.11
CA GLY A 44 12.96 -0.85 -1.98
C GLY A 44 14.22 -1.21 -1.19
N THR A 45 14.10 -2.03 -0.13
CA THR A 45 15.25 -2.48 0.66
C THR A 45 16.18 -3.38 -0.14
N THR A 46 15.68 -4.12 -1.14
CA THR A 46 16.48 -4.94 -2.06
C THR A 46 16.95 -4.19 -3.30
N GLY A 47 16.63 -2.89 -3.42
CA GLY A 47 17.07 -2.03 -4.52
C GLY A 47 16.21 -2.11 -5.79
N CYS A 48 14.99 -2.66 -5.72
CA CYS A 48 14.05 -2.59 -6.83
C CYS A 48 13.63 -1.14 -7.09
N LEU A 49 13.60 -0.75 -8.37
CA LEU A 49 13.33 0.65 -8.76
C LEU A 49 11.88 0.89 -9.20
N HIS A 50 11.21 -0.15 -9.67
CA HIS A 50 9.87 -0.04 -10.31
C HIS A 50 8.80 -0.89 -9.63
N LEU A 51 9.18 -1.64 -8.61
CA LEU A 51 8.26 -2.44 -7.80
C LEU A 51 8.14 -1.81 -6.40
N GLY A 52 6.92 -1.47 -6.04
CA GLY A 52 6.57 -1.17 -4.66
C GLY A 52 6.02 -2.44 -4.00
N ILE A 53 6.79 -3.08 -3.11
CA ILE A 53 6.31 -4.25 -2.36
C ILE A 53 6.57 -4.02 -0.88
N TYR A 54 5.50 -4.13 -0.09
CA TYR A 54 5.49 -3.81 1.32
C TYR A 54 4.85 -4.93 2.13
N LEU A 55 5.44 -5.22 3.28
CA LEU A 55 4.74 -5.92 4.35
C LEU A 55 3.95 -4.88 5.15
N VAL A 56 2.64 -5.06 5.23
CA VAL A 56 1.72 -4.11 5.85
C VAL A 56 1.00 -4.74 7.02
N ARG A 57 0.83 -3.96 8.09
CA ARG A 57 0.04 -4.30 9.27
C ARG A 57 -0.97 -3.19 9.55
N VAL A 58 -2.22 -3.57 9.75
CA VAL A 58 -3.32 -2.67 10.11
C VAL A 58 -3.87 -3.13 11.45
N GLU A 59 -3.80 -2.24 12.45
CA GLU A 59 -4.30 -2.50 13.79
C GLU A 59 -5.84 -2.54 13.83
N PRO A 60 -6.42 -3.17 14.86
CA PRO A 60 -7.86 -3.16 15.08
C PRO A 60 -8.48 -1.75 15.00
N GLY A 61 -9.60 -1.64 14.29
CA GLY A 61 -10.37 -0.41 14.14
C GLY A 61 -9.89 0.53 13.02
N HIS A 62 -8.76 0.26 12.36
CA HIS A 62 -8.22 1.13 11.32
C HIS A 62 -8.56 0.64 9.89
N HIS A 63 -8.57 1.58 8.95
CA HIS A 63 -8.56 1.33 7.51
C HIS A 63 -7.12 1.25 6.98
N SER A 64 -6.91 0.50 5.92
CA SER A 64 -5.61 0.41 5.24
C SER A 64 -5.27 1.70 4.48
N THR A 65 -6.29 2.33 3.92
CA THR A 65 -6.22 3.53 3.10
C THR A 65 -7.60 4.19 3.00
N GLU A 66 -7.73 5.31 2.31
CA GLU A 66 -9.01 5.84 1.87
C GLU A 66 -9.51 5.06 0.64
N TYR A 67 -10.84 4.96 0.48
CA TYR A 67 -11.50 4.31 -0.66
C TYR A 67 -11.07 4.98 -1.98
N HIS A 68 -10.38 4.23 -2.86
CA HIS A 68 -9.69 4.79 -4.00
C HIS A 68 -9.58 3.82 -5.18
N CYS A 69 -9.20 4.37 -6.34
CA CYS A 69 -8.72 3.60 -7.49
C CYS A 69 -7.56 4.32 -8.18
N HIS A 70 -6.67 3.53 -8.79
CA HIS A 70 -5.55 4.01 -9.58
C HIS A 70 -5.90 4.06 -11.07
N ARG A 71 -5.42 5.08 -11.78
CA ARG A 71 -5.60 5.22 -13.23
C ARG A 71 -4.43 4.64 -14.03
N GLY A 72 -3.26 4.54 -13.44
CA GLY A 72 -2.04 4.07 -14.09
C GLY A 72 -1.42 2.82 -13.47
N GLU A 73 -1.41 2.74 -12.15
CA GLU A 73 -0.75 1.64 -11.44
C GLU A 73 -1.63 0.41 -11.31
N GLU A 74 -0.98 -0.75 -11.30
CA GLU A 74 -1.57 -2.01 -10.85
C GLU A 74 -1.17 -2.24 -9.40
N GLU A 75 -2.10 -2.77 -8.60
CA GLU A 75 -1.89 -3.09 -7.21
C GLU A 75 -2.41 -4.49 -6.90
N PHE A 76 -1.74 -5.18 -5.99
CA PHE A 76 -2.24 -6.41 -5.40
C PHE A 76 -2.09 -6.41 -3.88
N LEU A 77 -2.96 -7.16 -3.22
CA LEU A 77 -2.86 -7.50 -1.82
C LEU A 77 -2.97 -9.01 -1.64
N TYR A 78 -2.11 -9.57 -0.80
CA TYR A 78 -2.17 -10.98 -0.41
C TYR A 78 -2.18 -11.09 1.10
N ILE A 79 -3.26 -11.60 1.67
CA ILE A 79 -3.44 -11.67 3.12
C ILE A 79 -2.57 -12.79 3.70
N LEU A 80 -1.75 -12.43 4.70
CA LEU A 80 -0.83 -13.36 5.38
C LEU A 80 -1.39 -13.85 6.70
N SER A 81 -2.03 -12.98 7.48
CA SER A 81 -2.65 -13.33 8.76
C SER A 81 -3.71 -12.32 9.16
N GLY A 82 -4.57 -12.71 10.09
CA GLY A 82 -5.71 -11.89 10.51
C GLY A 82 -6.85 -11.93 9.51
N ARG A 83 -7.82 -11.05 9.72
CA ARG A 83 -9.00 -10.88 8.88
C ARG A 83 -9.26 -9.40 8.63
N GLY A 84 -9.93 -9.09 7.53
CA GLY A 84 -10.36 -7.75 7.18
C GLY A 84 -11.68 -7.74 6.46
N ILE A 85 -12.24 -6.54 6.28
CA ILE A 85 -13.37 -6.30 5.38
C ILE A 85 -12.85 -5.47 4.22
N ALA A 86 -12.81 -6.06 3.04
CA ALA A 86 -12.52 -5.35 1.80
C ALA A 86 -13.82 -4.75 1.25
N THR A 87 -13.76 -3.49 0.84
CA THR A 87 -14.83 -2.84 0.07
C THR A 87 -14.35 -2.71 -1.37
N ILE A 88 -15.09 -3.26 -2.32
CA ILE A 88 -14.77 -3.21 -3.75
C ILE A 88 -16.06 -2.87 -4.50
N ASP A 89 -16.08 -1.76 -5.24
CA ASP A 89 -17.29 -1.29 -5.96
C ASP A 89 -18.52 -1.17 -5.03
N ASP A 90 -18.30 -0.64 -3.81
CA ASP A 90 -19.28 -0.48 -2.75
C ASP A 90 -19.85 -1.82 -2.17
N GLU A 91 -19.41 -2.97 -2.63
CA GLU A 91 -19.70 -4.27 -2.02
C GLU A 91 -18.62 -4.65 -1.00
N THR A 92 -19.02 -5.31 0.08
CA THR A 92 -18.13 -5.71 1.17
C THR A 92 -17.89 -7.20 1.19
N PHE A 93 -16.62 -7.59 1.42
CA PHE A 93 -16.19 -8.99 1.49
C PHE A 93 -15.31 -9.19 2.73
N GLU A 94 -15.59 -10.21 3.54
CA GLU A 94 -14.63 -10.64 4.54
C GLU A 94 -13.48 -11.36 3.86
N VAL A 95 -12.25 -10.94 4.17
CA VAL A 95 -11.01 -11.52 3.65
C VAL A 95 -10.14 -12.04 4.79
N ALA A 96 -9.40 -13.12 4.54
CA ALA A 96 -8.59 -13.81 5.52
C ALA A 96 -7.27 -14.31 4.90
N ALA A 97 -6.41 -14.91 5.72
CA ALA A 97 -5.14 -15.47 5.27
C ALA A 97 -5.31 -16.40 4.05
N GLY A 98 -4.52 -16.15 3.00
CA GLY A 98 -4.56 -16.87 1.73
C GLY A 98 -5.41 -16.20 0.64
N ASP A 99 -6.23 -15.20 0.98
CA ASP A 99 -7.00 -14.45 -0.01
C ASP A 99 -6.09 -13.46 -0.78
N PHE A 100 -6.41 -13.30 -2.06
CA PHE A 100 -5.71 -12.41 -2.98
C PHE A 100 -6.68 -11.43 -3.63
N MET A 101 -6.26 -10.18 -3.70
CA MET A 101 -6.95 -9.13 -4.45
C MET A 101 -5.98 -8.50 -5.44
N GLY A 102 -6.41 -8.30 -6.69
CA GLY A 102 -5.64 -7.65 -7.73
C GLY A 102 -6.45 -6.56 -8.41
N PHE A 103 -5.88 -5.37 -8.51
CA PHE A 103 -6.50 -4.18 -9.05
C PHE A 103 -5.71 -3.69 -10.26
N ARG A 104 -6.28 -3.85 -11.44
CA ARG A 104 -5.73 -3.28 -12.68
C ARG A 104 -5.98 -1.77 -12.73
N PRO A 105 -5.30 -1.03 -13.60
CA PRO A 105 -5.66 0.36 -13.88
C PRO A 105 -7.15 0.49 -14.22
N ASP A 106 -7.78 1.54 -13.72
CA ASP A 106 -9.22 1.78 -13.89
C ASP A 106 -10.10 0.66 -13.30
N SER A 107 -9.60 -0.08 -12.32
CA SER A 107 -10.43 -1.02 -11.56
C SER A 107 -11.47 -0.27 -10.71
N PRO A 108 -12.50 -0.95 -10.19
CA PRO A 108 -13.37 -0.38 -9.18
C PRO A 108 -12.59 0.15 -7.98
N ALA A 109 -13.09 1.23 -7.38
CA ALA A 109 -12.50 1.76 -6.16
C ALA A 109 -12.62 0.76 -5.01
N HIS A 110 -11.64 0.79 -4.13
CA HIS A 110 -11.51 -0.18 -3.05
C HIS A 110 -10.83 0.41 -1.82
N ASP A 111 -11.07 -0.20 -0.68
CA ASP A 111 -10.34 -0.06 0.57
C ASP A 111 -10.40 -1.36 1.37
N MET A 112 -9.72 -1.39 2.51
CA MET A 112 -9.80 -2.50 3.45
C MET A 112 -9.81 -1.95 4.88
N HIS A 113 -10.68 -2.53 5.70
CA HIS A 113 -10.88 -2.17 7.10
C HIS A 113 -10.63 -3.37 7.99
N ASN A 114 -10.01 -3.14 9.14
CA ASN A 114 -9.84 -4.16 10.18
C ASN A 114 -10.79 -3.90 11.35
N PRO A 115 -12.03 -4.42 11.37
CA PRO A 115 -12.97 -4.27 12.48
C PRO A 115 -12.79 -5.34 13.58
N PHE A 116 -11.83 -6.24 13.42
CA PHE A 116 -11.56 -7.37 14.32
C PHE A 116 -10.60 -6.96 15.43
N ASP A 117 -10.32 -7.88 16.36
CA ASP A 117 -9.51 -7.67 17.55
C ASP A 117 -8.05 -8.13 17.41
N GLU A 118 -7.66 -8.57 16.22
CA GLU A 118 -6.29 -8.97 15.87
C GLU A 118 -5.75 -8.12 14.71
N ASP A 119 -4.43 -8.03 14.59
CA ASP A 119 -3.80 -7.32 13.48
C ASP A 119 -4.08 -8.02 12.15
N LEU A 120 -4.41 -7.22 11.14
CA LEU A 120 -4.47 -7.67 9.75
C LEU A 120 -3.10 -7.45 9.10
N VAL A 121 -2.49 -8.54 8.60
CA VAL A 121 -1.16 -8.49 7.97
C VAL A 121 -1.24 -9.00 6.54
N TYR A 122 -0.67 -8.24 5.59
CA TYR A 122 -0.69 -8.59 4.18
C TYR A 122 0.54 -8.08 3.44
N LEU A 123 0.81 -8.69 2.29
CA LEU A 123 1.69 -8.11 1.28
C LEU A 123 0.87 -7.16 0.40
N MET A 124 1.37 -5.97 0.21
CA MET A 124 0.88 -5.01 -0.76
C MET A 124 1.97 -4.80 -1.79
N GLY A 125 1.61 -4.83 -3.06
CA GLY A 125 2.59 -4.60 -4.11
C GLY A 125 1.95 -4.14 -5.40
N GLY A 126 2.81 -3.57 -6.25
CA GLY A 126 2.42 -3.09 -7.57
C GLY A 126 3.57 -2.38 -8.26
N TYR A 127 3.24 -1.75 -9.38
CA TYR A 127 4.16 -0.85 -10.04
C TYR A 127 4.30 0.44 -9.23
N ASP A 128 5.52 0.97 -9.19
CA ASP A 128 5.81 2.29 -8.66
C ASP A 128 6.21 3.20 -9.84
N LEU A 129 5.18 3.74 -10.50
CA LEU A 129 5.34 4.59 -11.67
C LEU A 129 5.74 6.01 -11.25
N ASP A 130 6.52 6.71 -12.09
CA ASP A 130 6.84 8.12 -11.86
C ASP A 130 5.60 9.04 -11.88
N TYR A 131 4.55 8.62 -12.57
CA TYR A 131 3.28 9.34 -12.68
C TYR A 131 2.10 8.41 -12.47
N ASP A 132 1.18 8.83 -11.60
CA ASP A 132 -0.11 8.16 -11.41
C ASP A 132 -1.21 9.17 -11.05
N VAL A 133 -2.45 8.79 -11.32
CA VAL A 133 -3.64 9.51 -10.89
C VAL A 133 -4.47 8.60 -10.01
N VAL A 134 -4.74 9.05 -8.79
CA VAL A 134 -5.55 8.31 -7.82
C VAL A 134 -6.83 9.08 -7.56
N GLU A 135 -7.96 8.42 -7.72
CA GLU A 135 -9.27 9.00 -7.41
C GLU A 135 -9.79 8.49 -6.08
N TYR A 136 -10.34 9.41 -5.30
CA TYR A 136 -11.00 9.19 -4.01
C TYR A 136 -12.48 9.56 -4.12
N PRO A 137 -13.35 8.64 -4.64
CA PRO A 137 -14.73 8.99 -4.99
C PRO A 137 -15.55 9.49 -3.82
N ARG A 138 -15.36 8.93 -2.62
CA ARG A 138 -16.08 9.33 -1.41
C ARG A 138 -15.67 10.71 -0.89
N GLN A 139 -14.49 11.19 -1.29
CA GLN A 139 -13.96 12.50 -0.94
C GLN A 139 -14.15 13.53 -2.07
N GLY A 140 -14.67 13.10 -3.24
CA GLY A 140 -14.80 13.97 -4.42
C GLY A 140 -13.46 14.58 -4.84
N THR A 141 -12.36 13.86 -4.66
CA THR A 141 -11.00 14.36 -4.80
C THR A 141 -10.17 13.44 -5.67
N ARG A 142 -9.31 14.03 -6.47
CA ARG A 142 -8.32 13.35 -7.29
C ARG A 142 -6.92 13.80 -6.88
N MET A 143 -6.00 12.85 -6.75
CA MET A 143 -4.58 13.10 -6.53
C MET A 143 -3.79 12.84 -7.81
N TYR A 144 -2.94 13.76 -8.16
CA TYR A 144 -1.91 13.61 -9.19
C TYR A 144 -0.56 13.41 -8.53
N ARG A 145 0.15 12.35 -8.88
CA ARG A 145 1.51 12.09 -8.43
C ARG A 145 2.48 12.23 -9.59
N LEU A 146 3.58 12.93 -9.35
CA LEU A 146 4.73 13.00 -10.25
C LEU A 146 6.00 12.90 -9.40
N GLY A 147 6.63 11.74 -9.42
CA GLY A 147 7.70 11.38 -8.49
C GLY A 147 7.18 11.49 -7.04
N ASP A 148 7.88 12.26 -6.21
CA ASP A 148 7.49 12.51 -4.81
C ASP A 148 6.42 13.58 -4.63
N ARG A 149 6.10 14.33 -5.70
CA ARG A 149 5.14 15.43 -5.65
C ARG A 149 3.71 14.89 -5.77
N ARG A 150 2.85 15.34 -4.86
CA ARG A 150 1.41 15.05 -4.87
C ARG A 150 0.62 16.36 -4.89
N THR A 151 -0.39 16.41 -5.75
CA THR A 151 -1.32 17.54 -5.87
C THR A 151 -2.74 17.01 -5.81
N TYR A 152 -3.58 17.61 -4.98
CA TYR A 152 -4.97 17.19 -4.79
C TYR A 152 -5.90 18.24 -5.41
N GLU A 153 -6.88 17.80 -6.19
CA GLU A 153 -7.86 18.65 -6.87
C GLU A 153 -9.28 18.05 -6.73
N PRO A 154 -10.33 18.87 -6.70
CA PRO A 154 -11.70 18.37 -6.77
C PRO A 154 -11.96 17.59 -8.07
N MET A 155 -12.79 16.56 -7.99
CA MET A 155 -13.28 15.84 -9.18
C MET A 155 -14.52 16.53 -9.76
#